data_147b35b9895238651de023a58438f6c7
#
_entry.id   147b35b9895238651de023a58438f6c7
#
_cell.length_a   1.000
_cell.length_b   1.000
_cell.length_c   1.000
_cell.angle_alpha   90.00
_cell.angle_beta   90.00
_cell.angle_gamma   90.00
#
_symmetry.space_group_name_H-M   'P 1'
#
loop_
_entity.id
_entity.type
_entity.pdbx_description
1 polymer ?
#
loop_
_entity_poly.entity_id
_entity_poly.type
_entity_poly.pdbx_seq_one_letter_code
_entity_poly.pdbx_strand_id
1 'polypeptide(L)'
;KLLGGDIQVTIDTNVYQQPSVTVSDAMKKQLTDLNGQLDKYRNTTVTYTLGSATEVIDTGTIESWLQIADDSINVDQEAVKSYVQDLATKYNTIYVPRTFHTSYGNDVTVSDNEYGFQIDQDGEVQQLLTDLASGTAVTRDPVYSISGMQRNGADDLNGSYIEVSLDNQHLWLYKDGALVTETDIVSGAPKAGRE
;
A
#
# COMPACT_ATOMS: atom_id res chain seq x y z
N LYS A 1 25.14 -79.37 -10.35
CA LYS A 1 26.44 -78.97 -9.73
C LYS A 1 26.64 -77.50 -10.00
N LEU A 2 26.25 -76.68 -9.04
CA LEU A 2 26.57 -75.24 -9.08
C LEU A 2 28.04 -75.10 -8.70
N LEU A 3 28.82 -74.62 -9.65
CA LEU A 3 30.19 -74.18 -9.39
C LEU A 3 30.12 -72.87 -8.66
N GLY A 4 30.46 -72.91 -7.38
CA GLY A 4 30.66 -71.68 -6.62
C GLY A 4 31.96 -70.98 -7.11
N GLY A 5 31.78 -69.95 -7.83
CA GLY A 5 32.84 -68.98 -8.11
C GLY A 5 32.46 -67.69 -7.48
N ASP A 6 33.22 -67.20 -6.53
CA ASP A 6 33.11 -65.86 -5.99
C ASP A 6 33.33 -64.85 -7.14
N ILE A 7 32.26 -64.13 -7.49
CA ILE A 7 32.37 -63.03 -8.44
C ILE A 7 32.86 -61.83 -7.62
N GLN A 8 34.14 -61.54 -7.65
CA GLN A 8 34.66 -60.26 -7.16
C GLN A 8 34.31 -59.16 -8.16
N VAL A 9 33.36 -58.34 -7.81
CA VAL A 9 33.11 -57.10 -8.54
C VAL A 9 33.99 -56.01 -7.95
N THR A 10 35.04 -55.67 -8.65
CA THR A 10 35.88 -54.50 -8.29
C THR A 10 35.11 -53.26 -8.75
N ILE A 11 34.53 -52.52 -7.81
CA ILE A 11 33.97 -51.23 -8.13
C ILE A 11 35.13 -50.25 -8.27
N ASP A 12 35.38 -49.83 -9.48
CA ASP A 12 36.35 -48.76 -9.75
C ASP A 12 35.83 -47.47 -9.09
N THR A 13 36.57 -46.91 -8.15
CA THR A 13 36.23 -45.72 -7.41
C THR A 13 36.15 -44.46 -8.28
N ASN A 14 36.43 -44.54 -9.57
CA ASN A 14 36.28 -43.47 -10.56
C ASN A 14 34.89 -43.41 -11.25
N VAL A 15 33.92 -44.16 -10.78
CA VAL A 15 32.52 -44.10 -11.33
C VAL A 15 31.83 -42.78 -11.03
N TYR A 16 32.25 -42.03 -10.03
CA TYR A 16 31.78 -40.67 -9.80
C TYR A 16 32.55 -39.69 -10.68
N GLN A 17 32.02 -39.35 -11.83
CA GLN A 17 32.50 -38.18 -12.55
C GLN A 17 32.33 -36.96 -11.61
N GLN A 18 33.46 -36.38 -11.22
CA GLN A 18 33.46 -35.09 -10.57
C GLN A 18 32.76 -34.11 -11.53
N PRO A 19 31.85 -33.24 -11.04
CA PRO A 19 31.21 -32.27 -11.93
C PRO A 19 32.31 -31.48 -12.65
N SER A 20 32.21 -31.45 -13.98
CA SER A 20 33.19 -30.77 -14.86
C SER A 20 33.18 -29.23 -14.67
N VAL A 21 32.24 -28.73 -13.91
CA VAL A 21 32.11 -27.30 -13.62
C VAL A 21 32.70 -27.01 -12.24
N THR A 22 33.87 -26.41 -12.22
CA THR A 22 34.43 -25.84 -10.99
C THR A 22 33.89 -24.44 -10.81
N VAL A 23 33.09 -24.22 -9.73
CA VAL A 23 32.64 -22.89 -9.38
C VAL A 23 33.82 -22.01 -9.01
N SER A 24 34.09 -20.98 -9.81
CA SER A 24 35.20 -20.07 -9.55
C SER A 24 34.96 -19.25 -8.28
N ASP A 25 36.01 -18.74 -7.65
CA ASP A 25 35.87 -17.88 -6.47
C ASP A 25 35.14 -16.56 -6.82
N ALA A 26 35.27 -16.08 -8.06
CA ALA A 26 34.50 -14.95 -8.57
C ALA A 26 33.00 -15.25 -8.58
N MET A 27 32.59 -16.44 -9.07
CA MET A 27 31.17 -16.84 -9.06
C MET A 27 30.63 -17.02 -7.63
N LYS A 28 31.44 -17.57 -6.72
CA LYS A 28 31.04 -17.70 -5.30
C LYS A 28 30.81 -16.33 -4.68
N LYS A 29 31.72 -15.37 -4.95
CA LYS A 29 31.56 -13.99 -4.45
C LYS A 29 30.34 -13.34 -5.02
N GLN A 30 30.09 -13.41 -6.31
CA GLN A 30 28.91 -12.88 -6.98
C GLN A 30 27.62 -13.43 -6.36
N LEU A 31 27.55 -14.76 -6.16
CA LEU A 31 26.39 -15.40 -5.53
C LEU A 31 26.18 -14.93 -4.09
N THR A 32 27.28 -14.75 -3.34
CA THR A 32 27.21 -14.23 -1.96
C THR A 32 26.69 -12.78 -1.94
N ASP A 33 27.17 -11.94 -2.86
CA ASP A 33 26.74 -10.54 -2.98
C ASP A 33 25.27 -10.44 -3.39
N LEU A 34 24.81 -11.27 -4.34
CA LEU A 34 23.39 -11.35 -4.73
C LEU A 34 22.51 -11.83 -3.58
N ASN A 35 22.93 -12.86 -2.85
CA ASN A 35 22.17 -13.33 -1.68
C ASN A 35 22.07 -12.23 -0.62
N GLY A 36 23.15 -11.47 -0.36
CA GLY A 36 23.10 -10.35 0.57
C GLY A 36 22.17 -9.23 0.13
N GLN A 37 22.03 -8.98 -1.18
CA GLN A 37 21.03 -8.06 -1.71
C GLN A 37 19.60 -8.60 -1.52
N LEU A 38 19.38 -9.89 -1.82
CA LEU A 38 18.09 -10.54 -1.68
C LEU A 38 17.62 -10.58 -0.22
N ASP A 39 18.52 -10.79 0.72
CA ASP A 39 18.21 -10.83 2.15
C ASP A 39 17.67 -9.50 2.67
N LYS A 40 18.09 -8.37 2.09
CA LYS A 40 17.47 -7.07 2.42
C LYS A 40 15.97 -7.08 2.10
N TYR A 41 15.63 -7.48 0.89
CA TYR A 41 14.22 -7.51 0.49
C TYR A 41 13.41 -8.54 1.27
N ARG A 42 13.99 -9.69 1.62
CA ARG A 42 13.34 -10.72 2.45
C ARG A 42 13.07 -10.28 3.88
N ASN A 43 13.88 -9.37 4.40
CA ASN A 43 13.69 -8.80 5.74
C ASN A 43 12.79 -7.57 5.74
N THR A 44 12.32 -7.14 4.56
CA THR A 44 11.44 -5.99 4.42
C THR A 44 9.97 -6.43 4.41
N THR A 45 9.17 -5.73 5.15
CA THR A 45 7.70 -5.72 5.04
C THR A 45 7.23 -4.29 5.17
N VAL A 46 6.19 -3.91 4.41
CA VAL A 46 5.59 -2.59 4.55
C VAL A 46 4.14 -2.77 4.94
N THR A 47 3.77 -2.21 6.09
CA THR A 47 2.40 -2.22 6.59
C THR A 47 1.83 -0.82 6.50
N TYR A 48 0.82 -0.65 5.66
CA TYR A 48 0.05 0.58 5.61
C TYR A 48 -1.01 0.61 6.68
N THR A 49 -1.11 1.74 7.37
CA THR A 49 -2.21 2.06 8.28
C THR A 49 -3.21 2.96 7.55
N LEU A 50 -4.46 2.54 7.48
CA LEU A 50 -5.49 3.16 6.66
C LEU A 50 -6.76 3.38 7.50
N GLY A 51 -6.61 4.05 8.63
CA GLY A 51 -7.64 4.15 9.67
C GLY A 51 -7.81 2.82 10.39
N SER A 52 -8.98 2.20 10.31
CA SER A 52 -9.23 0.87 10.89
C SER A 52 -8.74 -0.29 10.01
N ALA A 53 -8.39 -0.02 8.76
CA ALA A 53 -7.86 -1.02 7.84
C ALA A 53 -6.33 -1.04 7.84
N THR A 54 -5.77 -2.18 7.49
CA THR A 54 -4.33 -2.35 7.25
C THR A 54 -4.13 -3.08 5.93
N GLU A 55 -3.07 -2.71 5.21
CA GLU A 55 -2.63 -3.42 4.02
C GLU A 55 -1.16 -3.77 4.19
N VAL A 56 -0.80 -5.02 3.92
CA VAL A 56 0.57 -5.51 4.15
C VAL A 56 1.18 -5.93 2.83
N ILE A 57 2.31 -5.33 2.50
CA ILE A 57 3.19 -5.80 1.45
C ILE A 57 4.15 -6.80 2.10
N ASP A 58 3.88 -8.06 1.89
CA ASP A 58 4.68 -9.15 2.43
C ASP A 58 5.89 -9.46 1.54
N THR A 59 6.75 -10.33 2.06
CA THR A 59 7.95 -10.78 1.34
C THR A 59 7.63 -11.40 -0.01
N GLY A 60 6.54 -12.18 -0.13
CA GLY A 60 6.15 -12.81 -1.38
C GLY A 60 5.77 -11.79 -2.46
N THR A 61 5.06 -10.75 -2.07
CA THR A 61 4.72 -9.63 -2.95
C THR A 61 5.98 -8.90 -3.39
N ILE A 62 6.89 -8.59 -2.45
CA ILE A 62 8.16 -7.92 -2.75
C ILE A 62 9.01 -8.77 -3.70
N GLU A 63 9.16 -10.07 -3.43
CA GLU A 63 9.92 -10.99 -4.29
C GLU A 63 9.37 -11.02 -5.72
N SER A 64 8.05 -10.88 -5.92
CA SER A 64 7.43 -10.85 -7.24
C SER A 64 7.82 -9.61 -8.07
N TRP A 65 8.30 -8.56 -7.44
CA TRP A 65 8.75 -7.33 -8.08
C TRP A 65 10.26 -7.32 -8.37
N LEU A 66 11.00 -8.33 -7.89
CA LEU A 66 12.44 -8.36 -8.05
C LEU A 66 12.83 -8.90 -9.42
N GLN A 67 13.77 -8.22 -10.06
CA GLN A 67 14.40 -8.62 -11.30
C GLN A 67 15.90 -8.81 -11.06
N ILE A 68 16.40 -9.97 -11.44
CA ILE A 68 17.84 -10.29 -11.35
C ILE A 68 18.47 -9.97 -12.72
N ALA A 69 19.40 -9.05 -12.73
CA ALA A 69 20.16 -8.68 -13.91
C ALA A 69 21.65 -8.72 -13.58
N ASP A 70 22.39 -9.64 -14.22
CA ASP A 70 23.82 -9.84 -14.03
C ASP A 70 24.22 -9.96 -12.55
N ASP A 71 24.73 -8.89 -11.95
CA ASP A 71 25.28 -8.85 -10.60
C ASP A 71 24.41 -8.07 -9.61
N SER A 72 23.17 -7.73 -10.00
CA SER A 72 22.30 -6.89 -9.20
C SER A 72 20.87 -7.38 -9.15
N ILE A 73 20.20 -7.06 -8.05
CA ILE A 73 18.77 -7.22 -7.89
C ILE A 73 18.13 -5.83 -7.98
N ASN A 74 17.22 -5.67 -8.92
CA ASN A 74 16.49 -4.43 -9.15
C ASN A 74 15.03 -4.64 -8.85
N VAL A 75 14.36 -3.58 -8.40
CA VAL A 75 12.90 -3.58 -8.21
C VAL A 75 12.24 -3.13 -9.50
N ASP A 76 11.24 -3.88 -9.97
CA ASP A 76 10.38 -3.49 -11.08
C ASP A 76 9.50 -2.30 -10.66
N GLN A 77 9.88 -1.11 -11.12
CA GLN A 77 9.18 0.12 -10.76
C GLN A 77 7.75 0.17 -11.33
N GLU A 78 7.48 -0.46 -12.47
CA GLU A 78 6.14 -0.51 -13.04
C GLU A 78 5.22 -1.42 -12.21
N ALA A 79 5.74 -2.52 -11.69
CA ALA A 79 5.00 -3.37 -10.77
C ALA A 79 4.65 -2.63 -9.46
N VAL A 80 5.60 -1.89 -8.88
CA VAL A 80 5.38 -1.04 -7.70
C VAL A 80 4.33 0.03 -8.00
N LYS A 81 4.43 0.70 -9.15
CA LYS A 81 3.47 1.74 -9.57
C LYS A 81 2.06 1.17 -9.75
N SER A 82 1.94 0.00 -10.36
CA SER A 82 0.65 -0.69 -10.50
C SER A 82 0.04 -1.01 -9.14
N TYR A 83 0.84 -1.49 -8.20
CA TYR A 83 0.38 -1.76 -6.84
C TYR A 83 -0.12 -0.48 -6.13
N VAL A 84 0.62 0.62 -6.24
CA VAL A 84 0.22 1.91 -5.64
C VAL A 84 -1.07 2.44 -6.28
N GLN A 85 -1.26 2.24 -7.59
CA GLN A 85 -2.50 2.60 -8.28
C GLN A 85 -3.69 1.79 -7.77
N ASP A 86 -3.53 0.48 -7.55
CA ASP A 86 -4.55 -0.38 -6.97
C ASP A 86 -4.86 0.02 -5.52
N LEU A 87 -3.83 0.33 -4.74
CA LEU A 87 -3.95 0.84 -3.38
C LEU A 87 -4.77 2.15 -3.36
N ALA A 88 -4.46 3.08 -4.25
CA ALA A 88 -5.18 4.35 -4.38
C ALA A 88 -6.65 4.12 -4.79
N THR A 89 -6.90 3.23 -5.74
CA THR A 89 -8.26 2.87 -6.19
C THR A 89 -9.08 2.27 -5.05
N LYS A 90 -8.45 1.46 -4.21
CA LYS A 90 -9.11 0.77 -3.09
C LYS A 90 -9.36 1.70 -1.90
N TYR A 91 -8.48 2.67 -1.67
CA TYR A 91 -8.47 3.41 -0.40
C TYR A 91 -8.65 4.91 -0.50
N ASN A 92 -8.67 5.52 -1.68
CA ASN A 92 -9.04 6.92 -1.80
C ASN A 92 -10.52 7.11 -1.41
N THR A 93 -10.80 8.20 -0.69
CA THR A 93 -12.16 8.53 -0.25
C THR A 93 -12.65 9.87 -0.82
N ILE A 94 -11.79 10.66 -1.43
CA ILE A 94 -12.16 11.85 -2.19
C ILE A 94 -13.06 11.45 -3.36
N TYR A 95 -14.09 12.22 -3.64
CA TYR A 95 -15.15 11.99 -4.67
C TYR A 95 -16.00 10.73 -4.46
N VAL A 96 -15.80 9.99 -3.37
CA VAL A 96 -16.65 8.85 -3.05
C VAL A 96 -17.95 9.35 -2.42
N PRO A 97 -19.14 9.02 -2.99
CA PRO A 97 -20.41 9.37 -2.38
C PRO A 97 -20.53 8.81 -0.95
N ARG A 98 -21.01 9.63 -0.04
CA ARG A 98 -21.19 9.25 1.37
C ARG A 98 -22.57 9.61 1.85
N THR A 99 -23.11 8.79 2.74
CA THR A 99 -24.35 9.10 3.46
C THR A 99 -24.02 10.00 4.64
N PHE A 100 -24.72 11.13 4.74
CA PHE A 100 -24.63 12.07 5.86
C PHE A 100 -25.97 12.14 6.58
N HIS A 101 -25.94 11.91 7.88
CA HIS A 101 -27.13 12.06 8.72
C HIS A 101 -27.26 13.52 9.17
N THR A 102 -28.29 14.17 8.69
CA THR A 102 -28.51 15.61 8.93
C THR A 102 -29.02 15.88 10.33
N SER A 103 -28.84 17.12 10.80
CA SER A 103 -29.39 17.59 12.08
C SER A 103 -30.92 17.55 12.14
N TYR A 104 -31.60 17.51 11.00
CA TYR A 104 -33.06 17.28 10.92
C TYR A 104 -33.46 15.80 11.00
N GLY A 105 -32.49 14.88 11.13
CA GLY A 105 -32.77 13.45 11.26
C GLY A 105 -33.00 12.71 9.94
N ASN A 106 -32.61 13.29 8.81
CA ASN A 106 -32.71 12.67 7.49
C ASN A 106 -31.33 12.27 6.99
N ASP A 107 -31.27 11.20 6.21
CA ASP A 107 -30.05 10.79 5.50
C ASP A 107 -30.02 11.47 4.12
N VAL A 108 -28.90 12.08 3.81
CA VAL A 108 -28.61 12.65 2.49
C VAL A 108 -27.35 12.04 1.92
N THR A 109 -27.31 11.86 0.60
CA THR A 109 -26.07 11.43 -0.07
C THR A 109 -25.31 12.68 -0.51
N VAL A 110 -24.10 12.84 0.02
CA VAL A 110 -23.15 13.86 -0.43
C VAL A 110 -22.26 13.23 -1.48
N SER A 111 -22.37 13.70 -2.72
CA SER A 111 -21.54 13.29 -3.86
C SER A 111 -20.67 14.46 -4.32
N ASP A 112 -19.72 14.16 -5.21
CA ASP A 112 -18.82 15.15 -5.84
C ASP A 112 -18.08 16.04 -4.83
N ASN A 113 -17.81 15.48 -3.64
CA ASN A 113 -17.11 16.20 -2.59
C ASN A 113 -15.59 16.03 -2.74
N GLU A 114 -14.86 17.11 -2.52
CA GLU A 114 -13.38 17.12 -2.54
C GLU A 114 -12.78 16.84 -1.15
N TYR A 115 -13.59 16.43 -0.18
CA TYR A 115 -13.13 16.08 1.15
C TYR A 115 -12.83 14.60 1.26
N GLY A 116 -11.75 14.26 1.93
CA GLY A 116 -11.34 12.89 2.16
C GLY A 116 -9.84 12.69 2.05
N PHE A 117 -9.45 11.48 1.64
CA PHE A 117 -8.06 11.10 1.50
C PHE A 117 -7.76 10.76 0.05
N GLN A 118 -6.66 11.27 -0.45
CA GLN A 118 -6.12 10.94 -1.77
C GLN A 118 -4.63 10.60 -1.63
N ILE A 119 -4.26 9.41 -2.05
CA ILE A 119 -2.86 8.98 -2.10
C ILE A 119 -2.14 9.75 -3.22
N ASP A 120 -1.02 10.36 -2.87
CA ASP A 120 -0.04 10.87 -3.85
C ASP A 120 0.69 9.67 -4.44
N GLN A 121 0.25 9.21 -5.60
CA GLN A 121 0.78 7.99 -6.20
C GLN A 121 2.26 8.10 -6.55
N ASP A 122 2.71 9.23 -7.06
CA ASP A 122 4.12 9.42 -7.42
C ASP A 122 4.99 9.51 -6.16
N GLY A 123 4.55 10.27 -5.16
CA GLY A 123 5.21 10.37 -3.87
C GLY A 123 5.26 9.02 -3.15
N GLU A 124 4.17 8.26 -3.20
CA GLU A 124 4.10 6.93 -2.58
C GLU A 124 5.02 5.91 -3.25
N VAL A 125 5.11 5.92 -4.58
CA VAL A 125 6.06 5.05 -5.30
C VAL A 125 7.50 5.34 -4.86
N GLN A 126 7.89 6.60 -4.76
CA GLN A 126 9.24 6.98 -4.31
C GLN A 126 9.51 6.56 -2.87
N GLN A 127 8.53 6.78 -1.99
CA GLN A 127 8.65 6.37 -0.59
C GLN A 127 8.72 4.85 -0.45
N LEU A 128 7.88 4.11 -1.18
CA LEU A 128 7.86 2.65 -1.16
C LEU A 128 9.19 2.06 -1.65
N LEU A 129 9.76 2.59 -2.73
CA LEU A 129 11.09 2.17 -3.19
C LEU A 129 12.17 2.43 -2.13
N THR A 130 12.06 3.53 -1.38
CA THR A 130 12.96 3.84 -0.26
C THR A 130 12.79 2.84 0.88
N ASP A 131 11.56 2.51 1.23
CA ASP A 131 11.25 1.52 2.27
C ASP A 131 11.79 0.13 1.90
N LEU A 132 11.59 -0.29 0.64
CA LEU A 132 12.12 -1.56 0.13
C LEU A 132 13.66 -1.62 0.21
N ALA A 133 14.32 -0.52 -0.04
CA ALA A 133 15.78 -0.43 0.05
C ALA A 133 16.31 -0.44 1.50
N SER A 134 15.45 -0.22 2.50
CA SER A 134 15.85 -0.11 3.92
C SER A 134 16.26 -1.46 4.53
N GLY A 135 15.69 -2.56 4.05
CA GLY A 135 15.93 -3.90 4.60
C GLY A 135 15.28 -4.14 5.97
N THR A 136 14.24 -3.39 6.31
CA THR A 136 13.57 -3.46 7.62
C THR A 136 12.05 -3.45 7.47
N ALA A 137 11.35 -3.91 8.51
CA ALA A 137 9.91 -3.75 8.58
C ALA A 137 9.53 -2.28 8.83
N VAL A 138 8.60 -1.76 8.01
CA VAL A 138 8.10 -0.39 8.08
C VAL A 138 6.59 -0.43 8.31
N THR A 139 6.10 0.42 9.22
CA THR A 139 4.66 0.64 9.41
C THR A 139 4.39 2.13 9.33
N ARG A 140 3.53 2.55 8.41
CA ARG A 140 3.19 3.96 8.18
C ARG A 140 1.89 4.14 7.41
N ASP A 141 1.41 5.35 7.39
CA ASP A 141 0.37 5.77 6.46
C ASP A 141 0.95 5.91 5.04
N PRO A 142 0.13 5.76 3.98
CA PRO A 142 0.53 6.18 2.64
C PRO A 142 0.87 7.66 2.58
N VAL A 143 1.65 8.05 1.58
CA VAL A 143 1.85 9.47 1.26
C VAL A 143 0.56 10.02 0.66
N TYR A 144 0.00 11.06 1.26
CA TYR A 144 -1.24 11.66 0.82
C TYR A 144 -1.01 13.02 0.14
N SER A 145 -1.70 13.26 -0.98
CA SER A 145 -1.84 14.60 -1.58
C SER A 145 -2.98 15.39 -0.92
N ILE A 146 -4.02 14.69 -0.44
CA ILE A 146 -5.14 15.27 0.30
C ILE A 146 -5.39 14.40 1.51
N SER A 147 -5.58 15.04 2.68
CA SER A 147 -5.89 14.38 3.95
C SER A 147 -7.11 15.00 4.60
N GLY A 148 -8.10 14.18 4.93
CA GLY A 148 -9.20 14.55 5.80
C GLY A 148 -8.76 14.62 7.27
N MET A 149 -9.64 15.06 8.15
CA MET A 149 -9.33 15.18 9.59
C MET A 149 -9.14 13.83 10.25
N GLN A 150 -9.91 12.84 9.86
CA GLN A 150 -9.85 11.50 10.42
C GLN A 150 -10.09 10.46 9.32
N ARG A 151 -9.30 9.41 9.32
CA ARG A 151 -9.51 8.26 8.43
C ARG A 151 -10.27 7.17 9.18
N ASN A 152 -11.60 7.21 9.10
CA ASN A 152 -12.45 6.25 9.83
C ASN A 152 -13.74 5.93 9.06
N GLY A 153 -13.62 5.48 7.83
CA GLY A 153 -14.76 5.10 7.01
C GLY A 153 -15.71 6.26 6.74
N ALA A 154 -16.98 6.12 7.11
CA ALA A 154 -18.00 7.13 6.87
C ALA A 154 -17.89 8.37 7.79
N ASP A 155 -17.23 8.23 8.94
CA ASP A 155 -16.99 9.33 9.90
C ASP A 155 -15.57 9.87 9.78
N ASP A 156 -15.29 10.54 8.67
CA ASP A 156 -14.01 11.19 8.44
C ASP A 156 -13.97 12.68 8.83
N LEU A 157 -15.09 13.21 9.34
CA LEU A 157 -15.22 14.59 9.84
C LEU A 157 -14.81 14.73 11.32
N ASN A 158 -14.61 13.63 12.02
CA ASN A 158 -14.28 13.61 13.46
C ASN A 158 -15.25 14.43 14.33
N GLY A 159 -16.55 14.41 13.95
CA GLY A 159 -17.58 15.15 14.65
C GLY A 159 -17.42 16.69 14.66
N SER A 160 -16.51 17.24 13.84
CA SER A 160 -16.24 18.69 13.78
C SER A 160 -16.53 19.20 12.38
N TYR A 161 -17.68 19.86 12.21
CA TYR A 161 -18.13 20.34 10.90
C TYR A 161 -19.15 21.46 11.05
N ILE A 162 -19.42 22.14 9.95
CA ILE A 162 -20.54 23.06 9.80
C ILE A 162 -21.54 22.40 8.85
N GLU A 163 -22.78 22.27 9.29
CA GLU A 163 -23.88 21.86 8.45
C GLU A 163 -24.70 23.09 8.08
N VAL A 164 -25.08 23.20 6.82
CA VAL A 164 -25.91 24.28 6.30
C VAL A 164 -27.07 23.69 5.51
N SER A 165 -28.30 23.91 5.97
CA SER A 165 -29.48 23.59 5.21
C SER A 165 -29.96 24.84 4.44
N LEU A 166 -29.79 24.82 3.12
CA LEU A 166 -30.22 25.91 2.26
C LEU A 166 -31.76 25.99 2.17
N ASP A 167 -32.42 24.84 2.19
CA ASP A 167 -33.89 24.78 2.13
C ASP A 167 -34.57 25.37 3.39
N ASN A 168 -33.95 25.07 4.56
CA ASN A 168 -34.49 25.54 5.84
C ASN A 168 -33.82 26.82 6.32
N GLN A 169 -32.83 27.34 5.58
CA GLN A 169 -32.08 28.55 5.92
C GLN A 169 -31.50 28.49 7.33
N HIS A 170 -30.88 27.37 7.69
CA HIS A 170 -30.37 27.14 9.04
C HIS A 170 -28.95 26.57 9.01
N LEU A 171 -28.13 26.92 10.02
CA LEU A 171 -26.75 26.49 10.19
C LEU A 171 -26.56 25.89 11.57
N TRP A 172 -25.80 24.79 11.63
CA TRP A 172 -25.28 24.19 12.84
C TRP A 172 -23.73 24.11 12.78
N LEU A 173 -23.11 24.39 13.90
CA LEU A 173 -21.69 24.17 14.12
C LEU A 173 -21.52 23.07 15.16
N TYR A 174 -20.87 22.01 14.75
CA TYR A 174 -20.45 20.91 15.63
C TYR A 174 -18.95 20.93 15.87
N LYS A 175 -18.54 20.59 17.08
CA LYS A 175 -17.15 20.38 17.47
C LYS A 175 -17.06 19.14 18.36
N ASP A 176 -16.21 18.18 17.98
CA ASP A 176 -16.00 16.93 18.70
C ASP A 176 -17.33 16.19 19.02
N GLY A 177 -18.26 16.21 18.07
CA GLY A 177 -19.59 15.60 18.18
C GLY A 177 -20.61 16.41 18.99
N ALA A 178 -20.22 17.53 19.59
CA ALA A 178 -21.13 18.38 20.35
C ALA A 178 -21.60 19.60 19.55
N LEU A 179 -22.88 19.90 19.62
CA LEU A 179 -23.42 21.14 19.05
C LEU A 179 -22.89 22.36 19.83
N VAL A 180 -22.17 23.22 19.14
CA VAL A 180 -21.61 24.46 19.70
C VAL A 180 -22.58 25.59 19.58
N THR A 181 -23.19 25.75 18.40
CA THR A 181 -24.20 26.80 18.12
C THR A 181 -25.01 26.42 16.91
N GLU A 182 -26.21 26.98 16.85
CA GLU A 182 -27.07 26.95 15.69
C GLU A 182 -27.71 28.32 15.47
N THR A 183 -28.04 28.64 14.25
CA THR A 183 -28.66 29.94 13.91
C THR A 183 -29.37 29.88 12.58
N ASP A 184 -30.44 30.70 12.45
CA ASP A 184 -31.01 30.97 11.15
C ASP A 184 -30.06 31.80 10.31
N ILE A 185 -30.01 31.49 9.01
CA ILE A 185 -29.20 32.18 8.02
C ILE A 185 -30.06 32.68 6.87
N VAL A 186 -29.52 33.58 6.08
CA VAL A 186 -30.11 33.98 4.81
C VAL A 186 -29.09 33.69 3.72
N SER A 187 -29.39 32.69 2.89
CA SER A 187 -28.60 32.44 1.69
C SER A 187 -29.10 33.33 0.54
N GLY A 188 -28.20 33.85 -0.28
CA GLY A 188 -28.58 34.58 -1.47
C GLY A 188 -29.30 33.67 -2.47
N ALA A 189 -30.38 34.13 -3.07
CA ALA A 189 -30.98 33.45 -4.20
C ALA A 189 -29.99 33.47 -5.38
N PRO A 190 -29.68 32.35 -6.04
CA PRO A 190 -28.88 32.38 -7.25
C PRO A 190 -29.63 33.17 -8.33
N LYS A 191 -29.15 34.38 -8.64
CA LYS A 191 -29.66 35.11 -9.80
C LYS A 191 -29.02 34.47 -11.04
N ALA A 192 -29.86 34.14 -12.02
CA ALA A 192 -29.39 33.69 -13.33
C ALA A 192 -28.29 34.62 -13.84
N GLY A 193 -27.08 34.09 -14.06
CA GLY A 193 -25.91 34.82 -14.55
C GLY A 193 -24.92 35.32 -13.49
N ARG A 194 -25.01 34.84 -12.23
CA ARG A 194 -23.97 34.98 -11.20
C ARG A 194 -23.61 33.58 -10.68
N GLU A 195 -22.87 32.86 -11.49
CA GLU A 195 -22.09 31.69 -11.07
C GLU A 195 -20.69 32.15 -10.70
#